data_0534839bdb9fc0ec34759df75ddb0bbd
#
_entry.id   0534839bdb9fc0ec34759df75ddb0bbd
#
_cell.length_a   1.000
_cell.length_b   1.000
_cell.length_c   1.000
_cell.angle_alpha   90.00
_cell.angle_beta   90.00
_cell.angle_gamma   90.00
#
_symmetry.space_group_name_H-M   'P 1'
#
loop_
_entity.id
_entity.type
_entity.pdbx_description
1 polymer ?
#
loop_
_entity_poly.entity_id
_entity_poly.type
_entity_poly.pdbx_seq_one_letter_code
_entity_poly.pdbx_strand_id
1 'polypeptide(L)'
;GLIPIGWLGASALCAVVANERARLVGVIAYAAVPLPYAAVAGGRHQVLIAYAVIPWALHLIRSFGGIGTSIVDDEPGDVVNHPSTEQRIRLVAKMSLLFGITLAFSPSVIFVVLLSALLWLLTAAISGGSTRAAGLGFAGALAATASAVVLNMPWMTRYLSSDGWSAIVGAPTHTPENLGLWNVLRFGIGPAALGGLIVLLYVPLLVAPLVSKNSRFIWASRAVILSVVSIALALLNSADQLPFRLPETGILLAPVASCLAIGAAIIVMAFGIDVRGGRFGWRQPLALLSLITLPLGILPVVAAAPNGQWQQPSSTLAQQMKELLGDTSQGDYRILVVGDPRLVTSDQHAYKSGLTYALFENGDATMLNQVSSGSDEAANLVQPLLDAVALSSTKRVGRLMAPLGIRYIVIPLLDRVHSTSDSPLPLPLGFREAFAEQLDLRNVYGPSSMVIFENSQWIPLAGMLSTVAAQQSSEGGSNALVATELTGSIAVLNGTTSWDSPSQEIPAGRLHVGFPFDSRWTLSINGESVKPQASFGTVMHYETGNGGVAELQYRNPLSRYIWVLLQTLLCVLVGLGVLQPK
;
A
#
# COMPACT_ATOMS: atom_id res chain seq x y z
N GLY A 1 14.02 2.30 -7.05
CA GLY A 1 14.21 0.87 -7.28
C GLY A 1 13.06 0.15 -8.01
N LEU A 2 11.77 0.38 -7.67
CA LEU A 2 10.65 -0.43 -8.20
C LEU A 2 10.38 -0.23 -9.70
N ILE A 3 10.52 0.97 -10.23
CA ILE A 3 10.25 1.27 -11.66
C ILE A 3 11.15 0.45 -12.60
N PRO A 4 12.49 0.42 -12.45
CA PRO A 4 13.36 -0.44 -13.26
C PRO A 4 13.05 -1.94 -13.12
N ILE A 5 12.64 -2.41 -11.94
CA ILE A 5 12.23 -3.80 -11.74
C ILE A 5 11.01 -4.12 -12.62
N GLY A 6 10.05 -3.20 -12.73
CA GLY A 6 8.91 -3.33 -13.63
C GLY A 6 9.32 -3.42 -15.10
N TRP A 7 10.29 -2.61 -15.55
CA TRP A 7 10.81 -2.66 -16.92
C TRP A 7 11.47 -4.01 -17.25
N LEU A 8 12.26 -4.55 -16.33
CA LEU A 8 12.84 -5.89 -16.48
C LEU A 8 11.75 -6.97 -16.54
N GLY A 9 10.71 -6.83 -15.70
CA GLY A 9 9.54 -7.71 -15.74
C GLY A 9 8.79 -7.63 -17.07
N ALA A 10 8.58 -6.44 -17.60
CA ALA A 10 7.98 -6.22 -18.91
C ALA A 10 8.83 -6.82 -20.03
N SER A 11 10.15 -6.72 -19.95
CA SER A 11 11.07 -7.37 -20.89
C SER A 11 10.93 -8.90 -20.86
N ALA A 12 10.86 -9.49 -19.66
CA ALA A 12 10.65 -10.93 -19.49
C ALA A 12 9.27 -11.36 -20.00
N LEU A 13 8.23 -10.57 -19.76
CA LEU A 13 6.88 -10.84 -20.24
C LEU A 13 6.80 -10.72 -21.77
N CYS A 14 7.37 -9.67 -22.35
CA CYS A 14 7.42 -9.46 -23.80
C CYS A 14 8.27 -10.51 -24.53
N ALA A 15 8.98 -11.39 -23.82
CA ALA A 15 9.63 -12.58 -24.41
C ALA A 15 8.62 -13.60 -24.99
N VAL A 16 7.32 -13.35 -24.89
CA VAL A 16 6.31 -14.07 -25.71
C VAL A 16 6.52 -13.84 -27.20
N VAL A 17 7.20 -12.76 -27.57
CA VAL A 17 7.55 -12.39 -28.94
C VAL A 17 9.03 -12.69 -29.19
N ALA A 18 9.34 -13.47 -30.23
CA ALA A 18 10.72 -13.88 -30.54
C ALA A 18 11.62 -12.73 -31.03
N ASN A 19 11.02 -11.66 -31.58
CA ASN A 19 11.76 -10.54 -32.16
C ASN A 19 12.23 -9.55 -31.08
N GLU A 20 13.55 -9.37 -30.95
CA GLU A 20 14.15 -8.47 -29.95
C GLU A 20 13.73 -7.00 -30.12
N ARG A 21 13.60 -6.52 -31.37
CA ARG A 21 13.13 -5.14 -31.63
C ARG A 21 11.68 -4.94 -31.17
N ALA A 22 10.84 -5.93 -31.43
CA ALA A 22 9.44 -5.88 -30.97
C ALA A 22 9.38 -5.91 -29.43
N ARG A 23 10.22 -6.74 -28.78
CA ARG A 23 10.34 -6.77 -27.33
C ARG A 23 10.78 -5.43 -26.76
N LEU A 24 11.80 -4.78 -27.35
CA LEU A 24 12.25 -3.46 -26.93
C LEU A 24 11.14 -2.42 -27.04
N VAL A 25 10.37 -2.41 -28.12
CA VAL A 25 9.22 -1.49 -28.27
C VAL A 25 8.17 -1.73 -27.19
N GLY A 26 7.90 -3.00 -26.84
CA GLY A 26 7.01 -3.33 -25.72
C GLY A 26 7.51 -2.77 -24.38
N VAL A 27 8.82 -2.88 -24.10
CA VAL A 27 9.41 -2.29 -22.87
C VAL A 27 9.32 -0.78 -22.86
N ILE A 28 9.57 -0.13 -23.99
CA ILE A 28 9.45 1.34 -24.13
C ILE A 28 7.99 1.77 -23.90
N ALA A 29 7.03 1.05 -24.48
CA ALA A 29 5.61 1.31 -24.26
C ALA A 29 5.23 1.14 -22.77
N TYR A 30 5.76 0.13 -22.09
CA TYR A 30 5.58 -0.07 -20.64
C TYR A 30 6.16 1.08 -19.83
N ALA A 31 7.38 1.51 -20.13
CA ALA A 31 8.05 2.61 -19.45
C ALA A 31 7.34 3.96 -19.66
N ALA A 32 6.64 4.10 -20.78
CA ALA A 32 5.87 5.30 -21.12
C ALA A 32 4.49 5.37 -20.47
N VAL A 33 4.03 4.31 -19.78
CA VAL A 33 2.76 4.37 -19.05
C VAL A 33 2.91 5.31 -17.84
N PRO A 34 1.98 6.28 -17.63
CA PRO A 34 2.08 7.26 -16.55
C PRO A 34 1.90 6.69 -15.14
N LEU A 35 1.37 5.48 -15.03
CA LEU A 35 0.98 4.85 -13.76
C LEU A 35 2.03 4.95 -12.64
N PRO A 36 3.33 4.59 -12.85
CA PRO A 36 4.33 4.65 -11.77
C PRO A 36 4.65 6.08 -11.36
N TYR A 37 4.60 7.03 -12.28
CA TYR A 37 4.89 8.42 -12.01
C TYR A 37 3.75 9.09 -11.22
N ALA A 38 2.50 8.82 -11.60
CA ALA A 38 1.32 9.25 -10.86
C ALA A 38 1.29 8.63 -9.45
N ALA A 39 1.71 7.37 -9.32
CA ALA A 39 1.83 6.69 -8.03
C ALA A 39 2.90 7.33 -7.12
N VAL A 40 4.06 7.72 -7.67
CA VAL A 40 5.10 8.44 -6.90
C VAL A 40 4.58 9.80 -6.46
N ALA A 41 3.94 10.55 -7.36
CA ALA A 41 3.39 11.86 -7.05
C ALA A 41 2.30 11.82 -5.97
N GLY A 42 1.49 10.76 -5.94
CA GLY A 42 0.42 10.54 -4.95
C GLY A 42 0.85 9.78 -3.69
N GLY A 43 2.14 9.38 -3.55
CA GLY A 43 2.60 8.56 -2.42
C GLY A 43 2.02 7.13 -2.39
N ARG A 44 1.49 6.64 -3.51
CA ARG A 44 0.78 5.35 -3.63
C ARG A 44 1.76 4.19 -3.84
N HIS A 45 2.46 3.79 -2.78
CA HIS A 45 3.50 2.74 -2.86
C HIS A 45 2.96 1.38 -3.32
N GLN A 46 1.72 1.02 -2.97
CA GLN A 46 1.08 -0.23 -3.40
C GLN A 46 0.93 -0.32 -4.92
N VAL A 47 0.61 0.80 -5.57
CA VAL A 47 0.53 0.89 -7.04
C VAL A 47 1.91 0.71 -7.69
N LEU A 48 2.97 1.26 -7.07
CA LEU A 48 4.35 1.04 -7.53
C LEU A 48 4.77 -0.42 -7.42
N ILE A 49 4.38 -1.10 -6.32
CA ILE A 49 4.60 -2.54 -6.15
C ILE A 49 3.86 -3.32 -7.22
N ALA A 50 2.59 -2.99 -7.48
CA ALA A 50 1.80 -3.63 -8.54
C ALA A 50 2.46 -3.46 -9.91
N TYR A 51 2.88 -2.25 -10.26
CA TYR A 51 3.62 -1.96 -11.49
C TYR A 51 4.91 -2.80 -11.60
N ALA A 52 5.66 -2.94 -10.51
CA ALA A 52 6.91 -3.71 -10.52
C ALA A 52 6.68 -5.23 -10.62
N VAL A 53 5.66 -5.76 -9.95
CA VAL A 53 5.47 -7.20 -9.72
C VAL A 53 4.63 -7.87 -10.80
N ILE A 54 3.58 -7.22 -11.29
CA ILE A 54 2.60 -7.85 -12.19
C ILE A 54 3.25 -8.43 -13.46
N PRO A 55 4.13 -7.74 -14.19
CA PRO A 55 4.73 -8.33 -15.39
C PRO A 55 5.60 -9.55 -15.08
N TRP A 56 6.31 -9.59 -13.94
CA TRP A 56 7.04 -10.77 -13.49
C TRP A 56 6.11 -11.91 -13.13
N ALA A 57 5.03 -11.64 -12.41
CA ALA A 57 4.04 -12.64 -12.04
C ALA A 57 3.43 -13.28 -13.29
N LEU A 58 2.98 -12.48 -14.24
CA LEU A 58 2.42 -12.96 -15.50
C LEU A 58 3.45 -13.77 -16.32
N HIS A 59 4.72 -13.33 -16.36
CA HIS A 59 5.80 -14.08 -17.00
C HIS A 59 6.01 -15.45 -16.36
N LEU A 60 6.05 -15.53 -15.03
CA LEU A 60 6.26 -16.78 -14.31
C LEU A 60 5.06 -17.72 -14.44
N ILE A 61 3.84 -17.18 -14.38
CA ILE A 61 2.58 -17.93 -14.54
C ILE A 61 2.53 -18.58 -15.95
N ARG A 62 2.82 -17.81 -17.02
CA ARG A 62 2.87 -18.39 -18.37
C ARG A 62 3.93 -19.46 -18.50
N SER A 63 5.11 -19.23 -17.91
CA SER A 63 6.24 -20.16 -17.97
C SER A 63 5.93 -21.47 -17.24
N PHE A 64 5.26 -21.41 -16.09
CA PHE A 64 4.80 -22.57 -15.33
C PHE A 64 3.75 -23.39 -16.11
N GLY A 65 2.80 -22.71 -16.75
CA GLY A 65 1.81 -23.33 -17.63
C GLY A 65 2.41 -23.94 -18.89
N GLY A 66 3.66 -23.57 -19.22
CA GLY A 66 4.34 -24.02 -20.43
C GLY A 66 3.94 -23.24 -21.69
N ILE A 67 3.33 -22.05 -21.55
CA ILE A 67 3.01 -21.22 -22.72
C ILE A 67 4.30 -20.57 -23.23
N GLY A 68 4.78 -21.05 -24.36
CA GLY A 68 6.06 -20.70 -24.97
C GLY A 68 6.09 -19.34 -25.65
N THR A 69 7.21 -19.05 -26.28
CA THR A 69 7.41 -17.87 -27.12
C THR A 69 6.77 -18.13 -28.49
N SER A 70 6.04 -17.15 -29.00
CA SER A 70 5.50 -17.16 -30.36
C SER A 70 6.66 -17.17 -31.36
N ILE A 71 6.86 -18.30 -32.04
CA ILE A 71 7.84 -18.47 -33.11
C ILE A 71 7.19 -18.10 -34.45
N VAL A 72 8.01 -17.94 -35.48
CA VAL A 72 7.60 -17.55 -36.85
C VAL A 72 6.69 -18.58 -37.50
N ASP A 73 6.58 -19.78 -36.95
CA ASP A 73 5.86 -20.89 -37.54
C ASP A 73 4.33 -20.73 -37.51
N ASP A 74 3.71 -21.11 -38.62
CA ASP A 74 2.31 -20.89 -38.96
C ASP A 74 1.31 -21.83 -38.24
N GLU A 75 1.70 -22.49 -37.14
CA GLU A 75 0.78 -23.37 -36.42
C GLU A 75 -0.31 -22.60 -35.65
N PRO A 76 -1.58 -23.01 -35.85
CA PRO A 76 -2.67 -22.41 -35.07
C PRO A 76 -2.63 -22.88 -33.61
N GLY A 77 -2.81 -21.93 -32.69
CA GLY A 77 -2.87 -22.21 -31.26
C GLY A 77 -1.72 -21.62 -30.46
N ASP A 78 -1.67 -21.94 -29.16
CA ASP A 78 -0.55 -21.59 -28.30
C ASP A 78 0.66 -22.49 -28.58
N VAL A 79 1.84 -21.92 -28.58
CA VAL A 79 3.08 -22.70 -28.51
C VAL A 79 3.19 -23.24 -27.09
N VAL A 80 3.00 -24.55 -26.92
CA VAL A 80 3.03 -25.19 -25.60
C VAL A 80 4.32 -25.97 -25.44
N ASN A 81 5.15 -25.56 -24.49
CA ASN A 81 6.29 -26.28 -23.99
C ASN A 81 5.87 -27.16 -22.81
N HIS A 82 6.58 -28.24 -22.56
CA HIS A 82 6.34 -29.11 -21.41
C HIS A 82 7.48 -28.96 -20.39
N PRO A 83 7.36 -27.99 -19.44
CA PRO A 83 8.40 -27.85 -18.41
C PRO A 83 8.52 -29.14 -17.60
N SER A 84 9.77 -29.57 -17.29
CA SER A 84 10.02 -30.70 -16.41
C SER A 84 9.49 -30.43 -15.01
N THR A 85 9.33 -31.48 -14.21
CA THR A 85 8.88 -31.32 -12.80
C THR A 85 9.84 -30.43 -12.01
N GLU A 86 11.14 -30.56 -12.22
CA GLU A 86 12.15 -29.71 -11.58
C GLU A 86 12.02 -28.23 -11.99
N GLN A 87 11.78 -27.97 -13.28
CA GLN A 87 11.53 -26.62 -13.78
C GLN A 87 10.28 -26.01 -13.15
N ARG A 88 9.20 -26.79 -12.98
CA ARG A 88 7.98 -26.36 -12.33
C ARG A 88 8.20 -26.05 -10.85
N ILE A 89 8.92 -26.90 -10.12
CA ILE A 89 9.28 -26.65 -8.71
C ILE A 89 10.05 -25.33 -8.60
N ARG A 90 11.04 -25.11 -9.46
CA ARG A 90 11.81 -23.86 -9.49
C ARG A 90 10.94 -22.64 -9.81
N LEU A 91 9.99 -22.76 -10.73
CA LEU A 91 9.07 -21.66 -11.07
C LEU A 91 8.11 -21.35 -9.94
N VAL A 92 7.57 -22.38 -9.24
CA VAL A 92 6.75 -22.16 -8.03
C VAL A 92 7.59 -21.51 -6.95
N ALA A 93 8.82 -21.95 -6.71
CA ALA A 93 9.70 -21.34 -5.72
C ALA A 93 9.95 -19.84 -6.01
N LYS A 94 10.23 -19.50 -7.29
CA LYS A 94 10.38 -18.09 -7.71
C LYS A 94 9.10 -17.28 -7.50
N MET A 95 7.94 -17.83 -7.88
CA MET A 95 6.65 -17.18 -7.64
C MET A 95 6.38 -17.04 -6.15
N SER A 96 6.67 -18.05 -5.33
CA SER A 96 6.46 -18.01 -3.87
C SER A 96 7.29 -16.93 -3.20
N LEU A 97 8.55 -16.74 -3.58
CA LEU A 97 9.37 -15.64 -3.08
C LEU A 97 8.86 -14.28 -3.54
N LEU A 98 8.53 -14.14 -4.83
CA LEU A 98 7.98 -12.90 -5.37
C LEU A 98 6.66 -12.53 -4.66
N PHE A 99 5.76 -13.50 -4.51
CA PHE A 99 4.47 -13.30 -3.86
C PHE A 99 4.62 -13.13 -2.34
N GLY A 100 5.58 -13.81 -1.71
CA GLY A 100 5.89 -13.66 -0.29
C GLY A 100 6.31 -12.24 0.05
N ILE A 101 7.24 -11.68 -0.71
CA ILE A 101 7.65 -10.27 -0.57
C ILE A 101 6.48 -9.34 -0.88
N THR A 102 5.72 -9.63 -1.94
CA THR A 102 4.58 -8.79 -2.33
C THR A 102 3.48 -8.79 -1.26
N LEU A 103 3.14 -9.94 -0.70
CA LEU A 103 2.15 -10.06 0.40
C LEU A 103 2.57 -9.27 1.64
N ALA A 104 3.88 -9.24 1.94
CA ALA A 104 4.40 -8.48 3.07
C ALA A 104 4.12 -6.97 2.95
N PHE A 105 4.12 -6.43 1.73
CA PHE A 105 4.01 -4.98 1.49
C PHE A 105 2.68 -4.55 0.85
N SER A 106 2.04 -5.42 0.09
CA SER A 106 0.80 -5.11 -0.63
C SER A 106 0.02 -6.38 -1.00
N PRO A 107 -0.77 -6.93 -0.08
CA PRO A 107 -1.54 -8.15 -0.31
C PRO A 107 -2.56 -7.99 -1.44
N SER A 108 -3.09 -6.79 -1.67
CA SER A 108 -4.02 -6.46 -2.75
C SER A 108 -3.49 -6.76 -4.15
N VAL A 109 -2.17 -6.65 -4.36
CA VAL A 109 -1.53 -6.97 -5.65
C VAL A 109 -1.69 -8.45 -6.01
N ILE A 110 -1.60 -9.35 -5.02
CA ILE A 110 -1.76 -10.79 -5.26
C ILE A 110 -3.18 -11.13 -5.72
N PHE A 111 -4.19 -10.45 -5.18
CA PHE A 111 -5.56 -10.57 -5.67
C PHE A 111 -5.66 -10.24 -7.17
N VAL A 112 -5.04 -9.14 -7.61
CA VAL A 112 -5.06 -8.71 -9.02
C VAL A 112 -4.25 -9.67 -9.91
N VAL A 113 -3.15 -10.25 -9.39
CA VAL A 113 -2.38 -11.30 -10.09
C VAL A 113 -3.24 -12.55 -10.31
N LEU A 114 -3.93 -13.03 -9.27
CA LEU A 114 -4.81 -14.21 -9.37
C LEU A 114 -5.99 -13.94 -10.31
N LEU A 115 -6.60 -12.76 -10.25
CA LEU A 115 -7.65 -12.34 -11.18
C LEU A 115 -7.13 -12.34 -12.63
N SER A 116 -5.92 -11.81 -12.86
CA SER A 116 -5.31 -11.79 -14.19
C SER A 116 -5.03 -13.21 -14.72
N ALA A 117 -4.57 -14.12 -13.86
CA ALA A 117 -4.35 -15.52 -14.21
C ALA A 117 -5.67 -16.26 -14.54
N LEU A 118 -6.74 -15.98 -13.78
CA LEU A 118 -8.07 -16.49 -14.03
C LEU A 118 -8.64 -15.98 -15.37
N LEU A 119 -8.48 -14.68 -15.65
CA LEU A 119 -8.89 -14.09 -16.93
C LEU A 119 -8.10 -14.69 -18.10
N TRP A 120 -6.83 -15.03 -17.94
CA TRP A 120 -6.08 -15.75 -18.99
C TRP A 120 -6.60 -17.16 -19.23
N LEU A 121 -7.05 -17.85 -18.19
CA LEU A 121 -7.70 -19.16 -18.34
C LEU A 121 -9.03 -19.03 -19.12
N LEU A 122 -9.88 -18.06 -18.75
CA LEU A 122 -11.16 -17.82 -19.42
C LEU A 122 -10.96 -17.40 -20.88
N THR A 123 -9.99 -16.53 -21.15
CA THR A 123 -9.67 -16.11 -22.53
C THR A 123 -9.10 -17.23 -23.38
N ALA A 124 -8.34 -18.16 -22.79
CA ALA A 124 -7.84 -19.32 -23.53
C ALA A 124 -9.00 -20.19 -24.08
N ALA A 125 -10.08 -20.32 -23.31
CA ALA A 125 -11.28 -21.04 -23.74
C ALA A 125 -12.02 -20.34 -24.91
N ILE A 126 -12.00 -18.99 -24.95
CA ILE A 126 -12.71 -18.20 -25.98
C ILE A 126 -11.87 -18.03 -27.24
N SER A 127 -10.54 -17.83 -27.11
CA SER A 127 -9.65 -17.47 -28.24
C SER A 127 -8.96 -18.66 -28.89
N GLY A 128 -9.31 -19.91 -28.52
CA GLY A 128 -8.68 -21.11 -29.07
C GLY A 128 -7.29 -21.39 -28.53
N GLY A 129 -6.91 -20.79 -27.40
CA GLY A 129 -5.66 -21.07 -26.69
C GLY A 129 -5.72 -22.39 -25.89
N SER A 130 -4.55 -22.83 -25.37
CA SER A 130 -4.46 -24.02 -24.53
C SER A 130 -5.05 -23.77 -23.13
N THR A 131 -6.29 -24.21 -22.90
CA THR A 131 -6.94 -24.15 -21.59
C THR A 131 -6.20 -24.96 -20.52
N ARG A 132 -5.60 -26.10 -20.92
CA ARG A 132 -4.76 -26.91 -20.01
C ARG A 132 -3.52 -26.16 -19.55
N ALA A 133 -2.80 -25.50 -20.45
CA ALA A 133 -1.62 -24.73 -20.11
C ALA A 133 -1.96 -23.51 -19.23
N ALA A 134 -3.02 -22.79 -19.57
CA ALA A 134 -3.52 -21.67 -18.77
C ALA A 134 -4.03 -22.12 -17.38
N GLY A 135 -4.74 -23.26 -17.30
CA GLY A 135 -5.20 -23.85 -16.05
C GLY A 135 -4.05 -24.29 -15.14
N LEU A 136 -2.99 -24.88 -15.71
CA LEU A 136 -1.78 -25.18 -14.95
C LEU A 136 -1.11 -23.90 -14.45
N GLY A 137 -1.04 -22.84 -15.26
CA GLY A 137 -0.52 -21.54 -14.85
C GLY A 137 -1.28 -20.96 -13.65
N PHE A 138 -2.61 -21.00 -13.71
CA PHE A 138 -3.48 -20.57 -12.60
C PHE A 138 -3.28 -21.42 -11.34
N ALA A 139 -3.24 -22.75 -11.47
CA ALA A 139 -2.96 -23.65 -10.35
C ALA A 139 -1.57 -23.39 -9.73
N GLY A 140 -0.55 -23.11 -10.56
CA GLY A 140 0.77 -22.71 -10.09
C GLY A 140 0.76 -21.39 -9.32
N ALA A 141 -0.02 -20.41 -9.78
CA ALA A 141 -0.20 -19.15 -9.06
C ALA A 141 -0.89 -19.34 -7.70
N LEU A 142 -1.92 -20.20 -7.61
CA LEU A 142 -2.58 -20.55 -6.34
C LEU A 142 -1.61 -21.25 -5.39
N ALA A 143 -0.84 -22.24 -5.87
CA ALA A 143 0.16 -22.95 -5.07
C ALA A 143 1.24 -21.98 -4.53
N ALA A 144 1.72 -21.06 -5.38
CA ALA A 144 2.69 -20.05 -4.98
C ALA A 144 2.10 -19.06 -3.96
N THR A 145 0.82 -18.67 -4.11
CA THR A 145 0.13 -17.81 -3.14
C THR A 145 -0.02 -18.52 -1.80
N ALA A 146 -0.42 -19.79 -1.78
CA ALA A 146 -0.49 -20.56 -0.54
C ALA A 146 0.88 -20.67 0.16
N SER A 147 1.94 -20.92 -0.61
CA SER A 147 3.32 -20.92 -0.07
C SER A 147 3.71 -19.53 0.45
N ALA A 148 3.35 -18.46 -0.24
CA ALA A 148 3.63 -17.08 0.18
C ALA A 148 2.91 -16.72 1.48
N VAL A 149 1.67 -17.19 1.66
CA VAL A 149 0.92 -17.03 2.95
C VAL A 149 1.67 -17.75 4.07
N VAL A 150 2.14 -18.98 3.84
CA VAL A 150 2.93 -19.74 4.85
C VAL A 150 4.23 -19.01 5.19
N LEU A 151 4.93 -18.47 4.18
CA LEU A 151 6.16 -17.68 4.39
C LEU A 151 5.93 -16.43 5.26
N ASN A 152 4.71 -15.89 5.30
CA ASN A 152 4.34 -14.70 6.06
C ASN A 152 3.58 -15.01 7.36
N MET A 153 3.52 -16.27 7.79
CA MET A 153 2.96 -16.61 9.10
C MET A 153 3.89 -16.17 10.24
N PRO A 154 3.38 -15.79 11.43
CA PRO A 154 1.96 -15.82 11.84
C PRO A 154 1.17 -14.55 11.50
N TRP A 155 1.83 -13.44 11.12
CA TRP A 155 1.16 -12.15 11.01
C TRP A 155 0.06 -12.10 9.92
N MET A 156 0.10 -12.99 8.93
CA MET A 156 -1.00 -13.13 7.96
C MET A 156 -2.34 -13.55 8.58
N THR A 157 -2.35 -14.10 9.80
CA THR A 157 -3.59 -14.51 10.47
C THR A 157 -4.53 -13.33 10.74
N ARG A 158 -4.02 -12.10 10.84
CA ARG A 158 -4.83 -10.89 11.02
C ARG A 158 -5.81 -10.64 9.86
N TYR A 159 -5.46 -11.08 8.62
CA TYR A 159 -6.36 -10.97 7.48
C TYR A 159 -7.54 -11.95 7.51
N LEU A 160 -7.58 -12.87 8.49
CA LEU A 160 -8.71 -13.74 8.77
C LEU A 160 -9.74 -13.11 9.72
N SER A 161 -9.48 -11.91 10.23
CA SER A 161 -10.43 -11.16 11.06
C SER A 161 -11.61 -10.63 10.23
N SER A 162 -12.65 -10.13 10.89
CA SER A 162 -13.81 -9.49 10.25
C SER A 162 -13.42 -8.34 9.33
N ASP A 163 -12.35 -7.60 9.70
CA ASP A 163 -11.84 -6.46 8.96
C ASP A 163 -10.71 -6.84 7.99
N GLY A 164 -10.40 -8.13 7.87
CA GLY A 164 -9.30 -8.64 7.05
C GLY A 164 -9.41 -8.24 5.58
N TRP A 165 -10.63 -8.19 5.04
CA TRP A 165 -10.84 -7.76 3.66
C TRP A 165 -10.53 -6.26 3.48
N SER A 166 -11.00 -5.39 4.37
CA SER A 166 -10.68 -3.96 4.32
C SER A 166 -9.19 -3.68 4.52
N ALA A 167 -8.50 -4.51 5.32
CA ALA A 167 -7.05 -4.44 5.46
C ALA A 167 -6.29 -4.84 4.17
N ILE A 168 -6.89 -5.71 3.33
CA ILE A 168 -6.32 -6.09 2.03
C ILE A 168 -6.58 -5.03 0.96
N VAL A 169 -7.84 -4.56 0.83
CA VAL A 169 -8.26 -3.69 -0.27
C VAL A 169 -8.22 -2.20 0.04
N GLY A 170 -8.02 -1.83 1.29
CA GLY A 170 -8.09 -0.46 1.79
C GLY A 170 -9.43 -0.11 2.44
N ALA A 171 -9.39 0.88 3.34
CA ALA A 171 -10.57 1.37 4.02
C ALA A 171 -11.55 2.07 3.06
N PRO A 172 -12.86 2.04 3.35
CA PRO A 172 -13.85 2.77 2.58
C PRO A 172 -13.59 4.29 2.66
N THR A 173 -13.77 5.00 1.55
CA THR A 173 -13.71 6.46 1.48
C THR A 173 -15.07 7.07 1.77
N HIS A 174 -15.10 8.27 2.36
CA HIS A 174 -16.37 9.01 2.60
C HIS A 174 -17.09 9.36 1.29
N THR A 175 -16.31 9.70 0.28
CA THR A 175 -16.82 9.99 -1.07
C THR A 175 -16.11 9.13 -2.10
N PRO A 176 -16.83 8.56 -3.09
CA PRO A 176 -16.22 7.80 -4.16
C PRO A 176 -15.27 8.69 -5.00
N GLU A 177 -14.23 8.09 -5.56
CA GLU A 177 -13.28 8.82 -6.43
C GLU A 177 -13.94 9.34 -7.70
N ASN A 178 -14.96 8.64 -8.19
CA ASN A 178 -15.71 8.97 -9.43
C ASN A 178 -14.81 9.29 -10.63
N LEU A 179 -13.79 8.46 -10.86
CA LEU A 179 -12.90 8.63 -11.98
C LEU A 179 -13.67 8.40 -13.28
N GLY A 180 -13.77 9.42 -14.13
CA GLY A 180 -14.35 9.27 -15.47
C GLY A 180 -13.46 8.37 -16.36
N LEU A 181 -14.08 7.72 -17.38
CA LEU A 181 -13.37 6.84 -18.32
C LEU A 181 -12.11 7.49 -18.90
N TRP A 182 -12.16 8.77 -19.22
CA TRP A 182 -11.01 9.50 -19.76
C TRP A 182 -9.82 9.56 -18.80
N ASN A 183 -10.07 9.73 -17.49
CA ASN A 183 -9.02 9.73 -16.48
C ASN A 183 -8.44 8.33 -16.28
N VAL A 184 -9.28 7.30 -16.26
CA VAL A 184 -8.84 5.91 -16.14
C VAL A 184 -7.96 5.51 -17.33
N LEU A 185 -8.36 5.85 -18.57
CA LEU A 185 -7.56 5.57 -19.77
C LEU A 185 -6.21 6.30 -19.79
N ARG A 186 -6.11 7.47 -19.16
CA ARG A 186 -4.86 8.23 -19.03
C ARG A 186 -4.03 7.85 -17.79
N PHE A 187 -4.46 6.84 -17.04
CA PHE A 187 -3.88 6.52 -15.73
C PHE A 187 -3.86 7.73 -14.77
N GLY A 188 -4.89 8.57 -14.85
CA GLY A 188 -5.04 9.80 -14.08
C GLY A 188 -5.48 9.55 -12.65
N ILE A 189 -4.69 8.77 -11.90
CA ILE A 189 -4.88 8.46 -10.48
C ILE A 189 -4.10 9.40 -9.56
N GLY A 190 -3.39 10.37 -10.10
CA GLY A 190 -2.51 11.28 -9.37
C GLY A 190 -2.55 12.71 -9.95
N PRO A 191 -1.84 13.65 -9.33
CA PRO A 191 -1.83 15.05 -9.73
C PRO A 191 -1.21 15.27 -11.13
N ALA A 192 -0.39 14.34 -11.59
CA ALA A 192 0.26 14.39 -12.89
C ALA A 192 -0.63 13.79 -13.99
N ALA A 193 -1.76 14.42 -14.27
CA ALA A 193 -2.58 14.06 -15.43
C ALA A 193 -1.88 14.50 -16.73
N LEU A 194 -1.05 13.60 -17.29
CA LEU A 194 -0.39 13.84 -18.58
C LEU A 194 -1.43 13.95 -19.72
N GLY A 195 -1.05 14.63 -20.79
CA GLY A 195 -1.94 14.97 -21.90
C GLY A 195 -2.65 13.80 -22.55
N GLY A 196 -3.73 14.08 -23.29
CA GLY A 196 -4.62 13.05 -23.89
C GLY A 196 -3.96 12.12 -24.90
N LEU A 197 -2.80 12.46 -25.46
CA LEU A 197 -2.07 11.63 -26.42
C LEU A 197 -1.66 10.25 -25.87
N ILE A 198 -1.56 10.08 -24.55
CA ILE A 198 -1.28 8.79 -23.92
C ILE A 198 -2.30 7.70 -24.31
N VAL A 199 -3.55 8.08 -24.56
CA VAL A 199 -4.58 7.14 -25.00
C VAL A 199 -4.22 6.48 -26.34
N LEU A 200 -3.35 7.08 -27.14
CA LEU A 200 -2.85 6.47 -28.37
C LEU A 200 -2.05 5.19 -28.16
N LEU A 201 -1.53 4.94 -26.94
CA LEU A 201 -0.89 3.66 -26.59
C LEU A 201 -1.87 2.47 -26.63
N TYR A 202 -3.18 2.71 -26.56
CA TYR A 202 -4.18 1.66 -26.70
C TYR A 202 -4.42 1.24 -28.15
N VAL A 203 -4.08 2.06 -29.15
CA VAL A 203 -4.30 1.74 -30.56
C VAL A 203 -3.56 0.47 -30.97
N PRO A 204 -2.26 0.27 -30.66
CA PRO A 204 -1.55 -0.99 -30.91
C PRO A 204 -2.22 -2.20 -30.25
N LEU A 205 -2.68 -2.05 -29.02
CA LEU A 205 -3.36 -3.13 -28.28
C LEU A 205 -4.67 -3.54 -28.97
N LEU A 206 -5.51 -2.58 -29.37
CA LEU A 206 -6.81 -2.84 -30.01
C LEU A 206 -6.66 -3.33 -31.44
N VAL A 207 -5.64 -2.89 -32.17
CA VAL A 207 -5.39 -3.29 -33.56
C VAL A 207 -4.66 -4.64 -33.63
N ALA A 208 -3.86 -4.99 -32.64
CA ALA A 208 -3.08 -6.25 -32.65
C ALA A 208 -3.92 -7.49 -32.97
N PRO A 209 -5.09 -7.77 -32.37
CA PRO A 209 -5.89 -8.96 -32.70
C PRO A 209 -6.46 -8.91 -34.12
N LEU A 210 -6.69 -7.73 -34.71
CA LEU A 210 -7.24 -7.58 -36.06
C LEU A 210 -6.20 -7.90 -37.14
N VAL A 211 -4.93 -7.65 -36.85
CA VAL A 211 -3.83 -7.76 -37.80
C VAL A 211 -3.07 -9.09 -37.66
N SER A 212 -2.88 -9.55 -36.43
CA SER A 212 -2.08 -10.75 -36.11
C SER A 212 -2.82 -12.06 -36.43
N LYS A 213 -2.04 -13.15 -36.53
CA LYS A 213 -2.54 -14.50 -36.79
C LYS A 213 -2.01 -15.46 -35.70
N ASN A 214 -2.64 -16.64 -35.61
CA ASN A 214 -2.20 -17.79 -34.83
C ASN A 214 -1.91 -17.44 -33.35
N SER A 215 -0.78 -17.83 -32.80
CA SER A 215 -0.41 -17.58 -31.38
C SER A 215 -0.38 -16.09 -31.03
N ARG A 216 -0.03 -15.22 -31.97
CA ARG A 216 -0.01 -13.75 -31.78
C ARG A 216 -1.43 -13.19 -31.60
N PHE A 217 -2.41 -13.73 -32.34
CA PHE A 217 -3.83 -13.39 -32.14
C PHE A 217 -4.32 -13.76 -30.74
N ILE A 218 -3.94 -14.96 -30.24
CA ILE A 218 -4.34 -15.42 -28.90
C ILE A 218 -3.76 -14.49 -27.83
N TRP A 219 -2.48 -14.12 -27.94
CA TRP A 219 -1.84 -13.20 -27.01
C TRP A 219 -2.43 -11.79 -27.06
N ALA A 220 -2.73 -11.28 -28.25
CA ALA A 220 -3.39 -10.00 -28.44
C ALA A 220 -4.79 -10.02 -27.80
N SER A 221 -5.55 -11.08 -28.01
CA SER A 221 -6.90 -11.24 -27.41
C SER A 221 -6.85 -11.31 -25.90
N ARG A 222 -5.89 -12.05 -25.31
CA ARG A 222 -5.64 -12.08 -23.86
C ARG A 222 -5.37 -10.68 -23.31
N ALA A 223 -4.49 -9.94 -23.98
CA ALA A 223 -4.14 -8.58 -23.57
C ALA A 223 -5.33 -7.61 -23.64
N VAL A 224 -6.13 -7.69 -24.71
CA VAL A 224 -7.35 -6.84 -24.86
C VAL A 224 -8.37 -7.16 -23.77
N ILE A 225 -8.71 -8.44 -23.59
CA ILE A 225 -9.74 -8.85 -22.61
C ILE A 225 -9.30 -8.50 -21.19
N LEU A 226 -8.04 -8.77 -20.82
CA LEU A 226 -7.51 -8.39 -19.50
C LEU A 226 -7.57 -6.87 -19.30
N SER A 227 -7.23 -6.08 -20.32
CA SER A 227 -7.29 -4.62 -20.23
C SER A 227 -8.72 -4.11 -20.08
N VAL A 228 -9.66 -4.62 -20.89
CA VAL A 228 -11.06 -4.20 -20.84
C VAL A 228 -11.68 -4.52 -19.48
N VAL A 229 -11.47 -5.74 -18.97
CA VAL A 229 -11.98 -6.14 -17.66
C VAL A 229 -11.34 -5.31 -16.53
N SER A 230 -10.02 -5.11 -16.57
CA SER A 230 -9.32 -4.29 -15.55
C SER A 230 -9.83 -2.83 -15.56
N ILE A 231 -10.00 -2.22 -16.72
CA ILE A 231 -10.55 -0.87 -16.85
C ILE A 231 -12.01 -0.81 -16.36
N ALA A 232 -12.83 -1.79 -16.71
CA ALA A 232 -14.23 -1.85 -16.25
C ALA A 232 -14.31 -1.98 -14.73
N LEU A 233 -13.50 -2.87 -14.13
CA LEU A 233 -13.43 -3.02 -12.68
C LEU A 233 -12.92 -1.75 -11.99
N ALA A 234 -11.92 -1.09 -12.57
CA ALA A 234 -11.39 0.18 -12.06
C ALA A 234 -12.47 1.28 -12.07
N LEU A 235 -13.25 1.39 -13.13
CA LEU A 235 -14.36 2.36 -13.24
C LEU A 235 -15.47 2.06 -12.23
N LEU A 236 -15.94 0.82 -12.18
CA LEU A 236 -16.99 0.42 -11.24
C LEU A 236 -16.57 0.59 -9.78
N ASN A 237 -15.31 0.25 -9.47
CA ASN A 237 -14.77 0.42 -8.12
C ASN A 237 -14.61 1.90 -7.74
N SER A 238 -14.14 2.75 -8.66
CA SER A 238 -14.01 4.19 -8.41
C SER A 238 -15.36 4.89 -8.21
N ALA A 239 -16.43 4.37 -8.82
CA ALA A 239 -17.79 4.87 -8.71
C ALA A 239 -18.59 4.24 -7.54
N ASP A 240 -17.95 3.35 -6.76
CA ASP A 240 -18.58 2.60 -5.66
C ASP A 240 -19.87 1.84 -6.08
N GLN A 241 -19.86 1.29 -7.31
CA GLN A 241 -21.01 0.56 -7.90
C GLN A 241 -20.94 -0.95 -7.69
N LEU A 242 -19.87 -1.46 -7.03
CA LEU A 242 -19.73 -2.88 -6.76
C LEU A 242 -20.29 -3.23 -5.37
N PRO A 243 -20.85 -4.44 -5.19
CA PRO A 243 -21.36 -4.87 -3.88
C PRO A 243 -20.25 -5.11 -2.85
N PHE A 244 -19.00 -5.11 -3.27
CA PHE A 244 -17.81 -5.25 -2.44
C PHE A 244 -16.68 -4.39 -3.01
N ARG A 245 -15.83 -3.89 -2.16
CA ARG A 245 -14.65 -3.13 -2.59
C ARG A 245 -13.61 -4.03 -3.22
N LEU A 246 -13.00 -3.50 -4.25
CA LEU A 246 -11.80 -4.03 -4.88
C LEU A 246 -10.56 -3.22 -4.44
N PRO A 247 -9.35 -3.72 -4.72
CA PRO A 247 -8.12 -2.94 -4.55
C PRO A 247 -8.19 -1.57 -5.21
N GLU A 248 -7.33 -0.66 -4.74
CA GLU A 248 -7.19 0.69 -5.28
C GLU A 248 -7.13 0.71 -6.81
N THR A 249 -7.79 1.71 -7.43
CA THR A 249 -7.90 1.85 -8.88
C THR A 249 -6.57 1.73 -9.61
N GLY A 250 -5.49 2.29 -9.05
CA GLY A 250 -4.15 2.18 -9.63
C GLY A 250 -3.61 0.75 -9.67
N ILE A 251 -3.93 -0.09 -8.68
CA ILE A 251 -3.53 -1.50 -8.65
C ILE A 251 -4.29 -2.29 -9.73
N LEU A 252 -5.59 -2.01 -9.90
CA LEU A 252 -6.43 -2.62 -10.94
C LEU A 252 -5.97 -2.24 -12.36
N LEU A 253 -5.34 -1.07 -12.52
CA LEU A 253 -4.81 -0.59 -13.81
C LEU A 253 -3.39 -1.13 -14.13
N ALA A 254 -2.67 -1.68 -13.17
CA ALA A 254 -1.31 -2.18 -13.42
C ALA A 254 -1.24 -3.35 -14.44
N PRO A 255 -2.19 -4.30 -14.53
CA PRO A 255 -2.24 -5.27 -15.63
C PRO A 255 -2.39 -4.61 -16.99
N VAL A 256 -3.13 -3.49 -17.10
CA VAL A 256 -3.32 -2.75 -18.36
C VAL A 256 -1.97 -2.27 -18.91
N ALA A 257 -1.08 -1.75 -18.04
CA ALA A 257 0.27 -1.36 -18.46
C ALA A 257 1.03 -2.52 -19.11
N SER A 258 0.95 -3.73 -18.52
CA SER A 258 1.54 -4.95 -19.08
C SER A 258 0.92 -5.35 -20.43
N CYS A 259 -0.39 -5.15 -20.57
CA CYS A 259 -1.11 -5.44 -21.81
C CYS A 259 -0.76 -4.46 -22.93
N LEU A 260 -0.58 -3.17 -22.62
CA LEU A 260 -0.09 -2.18 -23.59
C LEU A 260 1.29 -2.56 -24.12
N ALA A 261 2.19 -3.03 -23.25
CA ALA A 261 3.50 -3.53 -23.65
C ALA A 261 3.40 -4.75 -24.61
N ILE A 262 2.54 -5.71 -24.27
CA ILE A 262 2.31 -6.89 -25.12
C ILE A 262 1.72 -6.47 -26.47
N GLY A 263 0.71 -5.60 -26.48
CA GLY A 263 0.08 -5.08 -27.71
C GLY A 263 1.09 -4.38 -28.62
N ALA A 264 1.93 -3.51 -28.06
CA ALA A 264 3.01 -2.83 -28.78
C ALA A 264 4.04 -3.81 -29.36
N ALA A 265 4.44 -4.83 -28.61
CA ALA A 265 5.36 -5.85 -29.09
C ALA A 265 4.75 -6.70 -30.21
N ILE A 266 3.49 -7.11 -30.07
CA ILE A 266 2.81 -7.95 -31.06
C ILE A 266 2.60 -7.19 -32.37
N ILE A 267 2.18 -5.91 -32.34
CA ILE A 267 1.93 -5.14 -33.57
C ILE A 267 3.21 -4.96 -34.40
N VAL A 268 4.36 -4.74 -33.75
CA VAL A 268 5.67 -4.64 -34.42
C VAL A 268 6.05 -5.97 -35.09
N MET A 269 5.84 -7.08 -34.39
CA MET A 269 6.11 -8.41 -34.95
C MET A 269 5.15 -8.75 -36.08
N ALA A 270 3.85 -8.51 -35.90
CA ALA A 270 2.82 -8.79 -36.90
C ALA A 270 3.02 -7.96 -38.19
N PHE A 271 3.49 -6.71 -38.06
CA PHE A 271 3.83 -5.89 -39.21
C PHE A 271 4.95 -6.53 -40.06
N GLY A 272 5.96 -7.08 -39.42
CA GLY A 272 7.09 -7.74 -40.10
C GLY A 272 6.74 -9.09 -40.73
N ILE A 273 5.85 -9.86 -40.14
CA ILE A 273 5.55 -11.26 -40.51
C ILE A 273 4.19 -11.39 -41.21
N ASP A 274 3.11 -10.90 -40.58
CA ASP A 274 1.74 -11.14 -41.03
C ASP A 274 1.28 -10.20 -42.13
N VAL A 275 1.89 -9.00 -42.20
CA VAL A 275 1.45 -7.90 -43.06
C VAL A 275 2.38 -7.69 -44.26
N ARG A 276 3.70 -7.80 -44.09
CA ARG A 276 4.69 -7.43 -45.13
C ARG A 276 4.71 -8.32 -46.34
N GLY A 277 4.32 -9.60 -46.20
CA GLY A 277 4.32 -10.58 -47.29
C GLY A 277 2.98 -10.78 -47.99
N GLY A 278 1.91 -10.06 -47.59
CA GLY A 278 0.55 -10.23 -48.10
C GLY A 278 0.19 -9.27 -49.24
N ARG A 279 -0.92 -9.57 -49.95
CA ARG A 279 -1.53 -8.62 -50.88
C ARG A 279 -1.96 -7.37 -50.13
N PHE A 280 -1.88 -6.19 -50.79
CA PHE A 280 -2.30 -4.92 -50.18
C PHE A 280 -3.78 -4.99 -49.76
N GLY A 281 -4.03 -4.73 -48.48
CA GLY A 281 -5.37 -4.79 -47.91
C GLY A 281 -5.48 -3.88 -46.67
N TRP A 282 -6.63 -3.86 -46.03
CA TRP A 282 -6.95 -2.98 -44.90
C TRP A 282 -6.03 -3.20 -43.64
N ARG A 283 -5.38 -4.37 -43.53
CA ARG A 283 -4.46 -4.68 -42.39
C ARG A 283 -3.20 -3.84 -42.42
N GLN A 284 -2.69 -3.48 -43.61
CA GLN A 284 -1.48 -2.68 -43.75
C GLN A 284 -1.64 -1.24 -43.22
N PRO A 285 -2.66 -0.46 -43.65
CA PRO A 285 -2.85 0.87 -43.10
C PRO A 285 -3.15 0.86 -41.59
N LEU A 286 -3.87 -0.14 -41.05
CA LEU A 286 -4.11 -0.27 -39.63
C LEU A 286 -2.82 -0.54 -38.82
N ALA A 287 -1.99 -1.44 -39.31
CA ALA A 287 -0.70 -1.72 -38.67
C ALA A 287 0.24 -0.50 -38.71
N LEU A 288 0.27 0.23 -39.85
CA LEU A 288 1.04 1.46 -39.99
C LEU A 288 0.53 2.56 -39.05
N LEU A 289 -0.79 2.75 -38.96
CA LEU A 289 -1.42 3.66 -38.02
C LEU A 289 -0.99 3.36 -36.59
N SER A 290 -1.03 2.07 -36.19
CA SER A 290 -0.59 1.65 -34.86
C SER A 290 0.87 1.95 -34.57
N LEU A 291 1.74 1.81 -35.58
CA LEU A 291 3.16 2.12 -35.44
C LEU A 291 3.41 3.64 -35.28
N ILE A 292 2.58 4.48 -35.94
CA ILE A 292 2.65 5.95 -35.83
C ILE A 292 2.10 6.40 -34.46
N THR A 293 1.07 5.78 -33.93
CA THR A 293 0.46 6.16 -32.65
C THR A 293 1.34 5.84 -31.45
N LEU A 294 2.25 4.86 -31.53
CA LEU A 294 3.19 4.53 -30.46
C LEU A 294 4.07 5.72 -30.05
N PRO A 295 4.90 6.32 -30.92
CA PRO A 295 5.72 7.47 -30.53
C PRO A 295 4.88 8.68 -30.11
N LEU A 296 3.72 8.91 -30.69
CA LEU A 296 2.80 9.98 -30.28
C LEU A 296 2.26 9.75 -28.86
N GLY A 297 1.94 8.50 -28.50
CA GLY A 297 1.48 8.14 -27.15
C GLY A 297 2.60 8.22 -26.09
N ILE A 298 3.86 8.07 -26.48
CA ILE A 298 5.04 8.18 -25.60
C ILE A 298 5.42 9.66 -25.36
N LEU A 299 5.14 10.54 -26.33
CA LEU A 299 5.57 11.93 -26.33
C LEU A 299 5.21 12.70 -25.03
N PRO A 300 4.01 12.60 -24.44
CA PRO A 300 3.68 13.33 -23.21
C PRO A 300 4.59 12.97 -22.03
N VAL A 301 5.01 11.72 -21.92
CA VAL A 301 5.89 11.23 -20.85
C VAL A 301 7.31 11.78 -21.07
N VAL A 302 7.81 11.71 -22.29
CA VAL A 302 9.13 12.25 -22.66
C VAL A 302 9.17 13.77 -22.47
N ALA A 303 8.10 14.47 -22.83
CA ALA A 303 8.01 15.92 -22.66
C ALA A 303 7.93 16.36 -21.19
N ALA A 304 7.31 15.55 -20.33
CA ALA A 304 7.20 15.84 -18.90
C ALA A 304 8.52 15.62 -18.13
N ALA A 305 9.36 14.70 -18.59
CA ALA A 305 10.57 14.29 -17.87
C ALA A 305 11.60 15.44 -17.65
N PRO A 306 11.97 16.25 -18.66
CA PRO A 306 12.95 17.33 -18.49
C PRO A 306 12.46 18.47 -17.59
N ASN A 307 11.17 18.73 -17.58
CA ASN A 307 10.57 19.90 -16.94
C ASN A 307 10.09 19.62 -15.51
N GLY A 308 10.32 18.40 -14.98
CA GLY A 308 9.82 18.02 -13.66
C GLY A 308 8.28 18.06 -13.56
N GLN A 309 7.56 17.96 -14.68
CA GLN A 309 6.09 18.06 -14.74
C GLN A 309 5.36 16.84 -14.16
N TRP A 310 6.08 16.00 -13.41
CA TRP A 310 5.50 14.88 -12.67
C TRP A 310 4.67 15.33 -11.46
N GLN A 311 4.67 16.64 -11.15
CA GLN A 311 3.94 17.26 -10.04
C GLN A 311 4.18 16.54 -8.71
N GLN A 312 5.39 16.07 -8.49
CA GLN A 312 5.78 15.50 -7.21
C GLN A 312 5.68 16.56 -6.12
N PRO A 313 5.10 16.25 -4.96
CA PRO A 313 5.05 17.19 -3.85
C PRO A 313 6.47 17.49 -3.37
N SER A 314 6.73 18.74 -3.03
CA SER A 314 8.01 19.17 -2.43
C SER A 314 8.20 18.61 -1.01
N SER A 315 7.10 18.27 -0.33
CA SER A 315 7.09 17.70 1.01
C SER A 315 5.92 16.71 1.16
N THR A 316 6.14 15.66 1.94
CA THR A 316 5.09 14.72 2.36
C THR A 316 4.30 15.29 3.54
N LEU A 317 3.11 14.74 3.83
CA LEU A 317 2.35 15.10 5.04
C LEU A 317 3.19 14.91 6.31
N ALA A 318 3.93 13.81 6.41
CA ALA A 318 4.82 13.54 7.55
C ALA A 318 5.92 14.61 7.69
N GLN A 319 6.54 15.03 6.57
CA GLN A 319 7.52 16.12 6.61
C GLN A 319 6.90 17.45 7.06
N GLN A 320 5.71 17.78 6.55
CA GLN A 320 5.00 19.00 6.96
C GLN A 320 4.63 18.95 8.47
N MET A 321 4.17 17.80 8.96
CA MET A 321 3.90 17.62 10.39
C MET A 321 5.18 17.76 11.22
N LYS A 322 6.29 17.18 10.78
CA LYS A 322 7.58 17.29 11.47
C LYS A 322 8.11 18.72 11.52
N GLU A 323 7.99 19.45 10.41
CA GLU A 323 8.40 20.87 10.34
C GLU A 323 7.53 21.78 11.22
N LEU A 324 6.22 21.52 11.27
CA LEU A 324 5.26 22.37 12.01
C LEU A 324 5.15 21.99 13.49
N LEU A 325 5.26 20.71 13.80
CA LEU A 325 4.91 20.14 15.10
C LEU A 325 6.08 19.34 15.72
N GLY A 326 7.26 19.32 15.13
CA GLY A 326 8.39 18.48 15.53
C GLY A 326 9.13 18.93 16.79
N ASP A 327 8.60 19.89 17.57
CA ASP A 327 9.22 20.32 18.83
C ASP A 327 8.98 19.30 19.96
N THR A 328 10.04 18.54 20.27
CA THR A 328 10.09 17.55 21.35
C THR A 328 10.74 18.08 22.62
N SER A 329 10.96 19.38 22.74
CA SER A 329 11.61 19.99 23.92
C SER A 329 10.86 19.72 25.23
N GLN A 330 9.55 19.47 25.15
CA GLN A 330 8.67 19.13 26.27
C GLN A 330 8.47 17.62 26.46
N GLY A 331 9.17 16.78 25.69
CA GLY A 331 9.07 15.34 25.71
C GLY A 331 8.48 14.75 24.42
N ASP A 332 8.60 13.44 24.29
CA ASP A 332 8.03 12.70 23.19
C ASP A 332 6.49 12.64 23.26
N TYR A 333 5.85 12.68 22.12
CA TYR A 333 4.38 12.72 22.00
C TYR A 333 3.91 11.98 20.75
N ARG A 334 2.60 11.78 20.66
CA ARG A 334 1.93 11.26 19.46
C ARG A 334 1.08 12.33 18.79
N ILE A 335 1.02 12.21 17.46
CA ILE A 335 0.09 12.94 16.62
C ILE A 335 -0.97 11.96 16.15
N LEU A 336 -2.23 12.26 16.42
CA LEU A 336 -3.38 11.55 15.87
C LEU A 336 -3.77 12.20 14.54
N VAL A 337 -3.61 11.51 13.44
CA VAL A 337 -4.10 11.94 12.13
C VAL A 337 -5.42 11.25 11.84
N VAL A 338 -6.46 12.01 11.54
CA VAL A 338 -7.80 11.49 11.21
C VAL A 338 -8.28 12.14 9.93
N GLY A 339 -8.66 11.35 8.94
CA GLY A 339 -9.13 11.92 7.67
C GLY A 339 -9.53 10.88 6.63
N ASP A 340 -9.65 11.33 5.41
CA ASP A 340 -9.92 10.46 4.27
C ASP A 340 -8.77 9.45 4.07
N PRO A 341 -9.05 8.17 3.79
CA PRO A 341 -8.03 7.14 3.55
C PRO A 341 -7.02 7.50 2.45
N ARG A 342 -7.38 8.37 1.53
CA ARG A 342 -6.48 8.86 0.47
C ARG A 342 -5.37 9.77 1.00
N LEU A 343 -5.60 10.40 2.16
CA LEU A 343 -4.67 11.34 2.79
C LEU A 343 -3.85 10.69 3.91
N VAL A 344 -4.47 9.76 4.64
CA VAL A 344 -3.82 8.99 5.70
C VAL A 344 -3.24 7.73 5.07
N THR A 345 -2.02 7.80 4.53
CA THR A 345 -1.45 6.73 3.69
C THR A 345 -0.66 5.66 4.46
N SER A 346 -0.45 5.84 5.74
CA SER A 346 0.35 4.92 6.57
C SER A 346 -0.38 4.53 7.84
N ASP A 347 -0.24 3.28 8.23
CA ASP A 347 -0.78 2.66 9.46
C ASP A 347 -2.27 2.95 9.71
N GLN A 348 -3.06 2.80 8.64
CA GLN A 348 -4.47 3.17 8.64
C GLN A 348 -5.32 2.21 9.47
N HIS A 349 -6.10 2.77 10.39
CA HIS A 349 -7.21 2.10 11.03
C HIS A 349 -8.52 2.63 10.46
N ALA A 350 -9.36 1.73 9.98
CA ALA A 350 -10.67 2.12 9.46
C ALA A 350 -11.55 2.71 10.58
N TYR A 351 -12.22 3.81 10.27
CA TYR A 351 -13.19 4.44 11.15
C TYR A 351 -14.54 4.65 10.43
N LYS A 352 -15.56 4.95 11.17
CA LYS A 352 -16.91 5.16 10.66
C LYS A 352 -16.96 6.25 9.58
N SER A 353 -17.99 6.21 8.76
CA SER A 353 -18.27 7.25 7.74
C SER A 353 -17.16 7.41 6.68
N GLY A 354 -16.37 6.37 6.43
CA GLY A 354 -15.32 6.42 5.40
C GLY A 354 -14.12 7.25 5.79
N LEU A 355 -13.84 7.37 7.07
CA LEU A 355 -12.61 7.95 7.61
C LEU A 355 -11.64 6.87 8.06
N THR A 356 -10.38 7.26 8.17
CA THR A 356 -9.31 6.47 8.79
C THR A 356 -8.56 7.33 9.79
N TYR A 357 -7.87 6.68 10.72
CA TYR A 357 -6.95 7.35 11.63
C TYR A 357 -5.64 6.60 11.72
N ALA A 358 -4.59 7.30 12.10
CA ALA A 358 -3.26 6.78 12.37
C ALA A 358 -2.60 7.55 13.50
N LEU A 359 -1.69 6.89 14.21
CA LEU A 359 -0.85 7.51 15.24
C LEU A 359 0.59 7.63 14.73
N PHE A 360 1.17 8.81 14.87
CA PHE A 360 2.56 9.07 14.52
C PHE A 360 3.31 9.56 15.76
N GLU A 361 4.48 9.00 16.02
CA GLU A 361 5.35 9.45 17.09
C GLU A 361 6.20 10.64 16.60
N ASN A 362 6.20 11.74 17.34
CA ASN A 362 6.98 12.96 17.05
C ASN A 362 6.85 13.47 15.59
N GLY A 363 5.74 13.17 14.92
CA GLY A 363 5.52 13.51 13.52
C GLY A 363 6.23 12.61 12.51
N ASP A 364 6.99 11.60 12.96
CA ASP A 364 7.68 10.66 12.08
C ASP A 364 6.76 9.46 11.73
N ALA A 365 6.30 9.43 10.48
CA ALA A 365 5.75 8.22 9.87
C ALA A 365 6.94 7.37 9.39
N THR A 366 7.37 6.39 10.19
CA THR A 366 8.44 5.49 9.77
C THR A 366 8.00 4.63 8.59
N MET A 367 8.96 4.16 7.77
CA MET A 367 8.67 3.25 6.65
C MET A 367 7.95 1.97 7.13
N LEU A 368 8.20 1.55 8.36
CA LEU A 368 7.55 0.40 8.99
C LEU A 368 6.04 0.66 9.20
N ASN A 369 5.67 1.87 9.58
CA ASN A 369 4.27 2.28 9.76
C ASN A 369 3.52 2.38 8.42
N GLN A 370 4.22 2.57 7.31
CA GLN A 370 3.62 2.55 5.97
C GLN A 370 3.24 1.13 5.51
N VAL A 371 3.85 0.12 6.09
CA VAL A 371 3.71 -1.28 5.68
C VAL A 371 2.86 -2.10 6.65
N SER A 372 2.92 -1.77 7.95
CA SER A 372 2.14 -2.45 8.97
C SER A 372 0.75 -1.84 9.07
N SER A 373 -0.26 -2.45 8.50
CA SER A 373 -1.63 -2.05 8.72
C SER A 373 -2.17 -2.69 10.02
N GLY A 374 -2.55 -1.86 10.98
CA GLY A 374 -3.55 -2.21 11.98
C GLY A 374 -3.15 -3.13 13.13
N SER A 375 -1.89 -3.18 13.53
CA SER A 375 -1.47 -3.93 14.73
C SER A 375 -1.08 -3.06 15.93
N ASP A 376 -1.25 -1.75 15.85
CA ASP A 376 -0.96 -0.87 16.97
C ASP A 376 -2.08 -0.94 18.01
N GLU A 377 -1.79 -1.59 19.14
CA GLU A 377 -2.73 -1.68 20.25
C GLU A 377 -3.10 -0.29 20.81
N ALA A 378 -2.20 0.70 20.70
CA ALA A 378 -2.50 2.08 21.09
C ALA A 378 -3.57 2.70 20.16
N ALA A 379 -3.52 2.42 18.87
CA ALA A 379 -4.52 2.89 17.93
C ALA A 379 -5.90 2.31 18.23
N ASN A 380 -5.99 1.04 18.66
CA ASN A 380 -7.27 0.45 19.05
C ASN A 380 -7.93 1.17 20.25
N LEU A 381 -7.14 1.79 21.11
CA LEU A 381 -7.65 2.60 22.22
C LEU A 381 -8.19 3.96 21.75
N VAL A 382 -7.84 4.43 20.57
CA VAL A 382 -8.29 5.71 20.00
C VAL A 382 -9.73 5.63 19.48
N GLN A 383 -10.14 4.49 18.93
CA GLN A 383 -11.47 4.35 18.31
C GLN A 383 -12.63 4.71 19.26
N PRO A 384 -12.68 4.25 20.53
CA PRO A 384 -13.71 4.66 21.48
C PRO A 384 -13.69 6.17 21.78
N LEU A 385 -12.51 6.80 21.72
CA LEU A 385 -12.36 8.24 21.95
C LEU A 385 -12.90 9.04 20.76
N LEU A 386 -12.66 8.61 19.54
CA LEU A 386 -13.27 9.19 18.35
C LEU A 386 -14.80 9.03 18.37
N ASP A 387 -15.30 7.89 18.82
CA ASP A 387 -16.73 7.65 19.00
C ASP A 387 -17.33 8.62 20.03
N ALA A 388 -16.63 8.86 21.14
CA ALA A 388 -17.06 9.81 22.16
C ALA A 388 -17.15 11.25 21.63
N VAL A 389 -16.22 11.64 20.73
CA VAL A 389 -16.28 12.93 20.03
C VAL A 389 -17.46 12.98 19.07
N ALA A 390 -17.59 11.98 18.20
CA ALA A 390 -18.64 11.93 17.19
C ALA A 390 -20.06 11.92 17.77
N LEU A 391 -20.24 11.25 18.92
CA LEU A 391 -21.50 11.19 19.66
C LEU A 391 -21.71 12.39 20.61
N SER A 392 -20.76 13.33 20.67
CA SER A 392 -20.76 14.44 21.63
C SER A 392 -20.96 14.02 23.10
N SER A 393 -20.53 12.79 23.45
CA SER A 393 -20.65 12.23 24.79
C SER A 393 -19.67 12.85 25.80
N THR A 394 -18.66 13.55 25.29
CA THR A 394 -17.69 14.31 26.10
C THR A 394 -17.37 15.64 25.44
N LYS A 395 -17.01 16.64 26.27
CA LYS A 395 -16.39 17.90 25.84
C LYS A 395 -14.93 18.02 26.32
N ARG A 396 -14.33 16.91 26.78
CA ARG A 396 -12.98 16.85 27.35
C ARG A 396 -12.20 15.67 26.80
N VAL A 397 -12.28 15.46 25.48
CA VAL A 397 -11.57 14.35 24.83
C VAL A 397 -10.04 14.48 24.96
N GLY A 398 -9.51 15.70 25.09
CA GLY A 398 -8.09 15.92 25.31
C GLY A 398 -7.56 15.18 26.54
N ARG A 399 -8.30 15.22 27.67
CA ARG A 399 -7.97 14.45 28.88
C ARG A 399 -8.04 12.93 28.64
N LEU A 400 -9.02 12.48 27.89
CA LEU A 400 -9.15 11.06 27.56
C LEU A 400 -8.02 10.54 26.65
N MET A 401 -7.48 11.41 25.80
CA MET A 401 -6.37 11.11 24.89
C MET A 401 -4.99 11.29 25.55
N ALA A 402 -4.91 12.03 26.66
CA ALA A 402 -3.67 12.38 27.31
C ALA A 402 -2.82 11.16 27.74
N PRO A 403 -3.38 10.06 28.31
CA PRO A 403 -2.60 8.90 28.69
C PRO A 403 -1.88 8.22 27.52
N LEU A 404 -2.38 8.39 26.30
CA LEU A 404 -1.75 7.85 25.08
C LEU A 404 -0.63 8.75 24.53
N GLY A 405 -0.33 9.86 25.20
CA GLY A 405 0.67 10.83 24.76
C GLY A 405 0.22 11.66 23.55
N ILE A 406 -1.08 11.76 23.25
CA ILE A 406 -1.58 12.48 22.08
C ILE A 406 -1.58 13.98 22.37
N ARG A 407 -0.61 14.67 21.76
CA ARG A 407 -0.46 16.13 21.84
C ARG A 407 -1.21 16.86 20.74
N TYR A 408 -1.17 16.34 19.52
CA TYR A 408 -1.81 16.98 18.37
C TYR A 408 -2.80 16.04 17.69
N ILE A 409 -3.87 16.65 17.15
CA ILE A 409 -4.83 16.01 16.28
C ILE A 409 -4.78 16.77 14.95
N VAL A 410 -4.49 16.05 13.85
CA VAL A 410 -4.34 16.62 12.51
C VAL A 410 -5.40 16.03 11.60
N ILE A 411 -6.16 16.90 10.95
CA ILE A 411 -7.17 16.55 9.94
C ILE A 411 -6.68 17.07 8.60
N PRO A 412 -6.07 16.22 7.75
CA PRO A 412 -5.64 16.62 6.41
C PRO A 412 -6.86 16.84 5.51
N LEU A 413 -6.79 17.82 4.61
CA LEU A 413 -7.90 18.26 3.76
C LEU A 413 -7.62 18.16 2.26
N LEU A 414 -6.34 18.13 1.85
CA LEU A 414 -5.95 18.21 0.44
C LEU A 414 -5.15 17.02 0.00
N ASP A 415 -5.60 16.34 -1.07
CA ASP A 415 -4.87 15.25 -1.74
C ASP A 415 -4.09 15.72 -2.99
N ARG A 416 -4.26 16.98 -3.39
CA ARG A 416 -3.68 17.57 -4.60
C ARG A 416 -4.09 16.90 -5.93
N VAL A 417 -4.99 15.95 -5.89
CA VAL A 417 -5.51 15.24 -7.07
C VAL A 417 -6.91 15.71 -7.40
N HIS A 418 -7.81 15.62 -6.41
CA HIS A 418 -9.23 15.93 -6.54
C HIS A 418 -9.64 17.10 -5.67
N SER A 419 -8.71 17.64 -4.87
CA SER A 419 -8.96 18.72 -3.92
C SER A 419 -7.98 19.87 -4.07
N THR A 420 -8.50 21.06 -3.88
CA THR A 420 -7.75 22.32 -3.86
C THR A 420 -8.06 23.07 -2.56
N SER A 421 -7.33 24.15 -2.28
CA SER A 421 -7.61 25.00 -1.11
C SER A 421 -9.05 25.52 -1.11
N ASP A 422 -9.61 25.77 -2.30
CA ASP A 422 -10.97 26.30 -2.46
C ASP A 422 -12.05 25.18 -2.45
N SER A 423 -11.65 23.95 -2.69
CA SER A 423 -12.50 22.77 -2.70
C SER A 423 -11.79 21.59 -2.01
N PRO A 424 -11.70 21.59 -0.67
CA PRO A 424 -11.08 20.53 0.08
C PRO A 424 -11.89 19.23 -0.01
N LEU A 425 -11.26 18.09 0.32
CA LEU A 425 -11.97 16.82 0.43
C LEU A 425 -13.07 16.92 1.49
N PRO A 426 -14.30 16.50 1.16
CA PRO A 426 -15.42 16.61 2.08
C PRO A 426 -15.23 15.68 3.28
N LEU A 427 -15.47 16.24 4.47
CA LEU A 427 -15.54 15.49 5.71
C LEU A 427 -17.02 15.21 6.05
N PRO A 428 -17.32 14.19 6.87
CA PRO A 428 -18.65 14.02 7.43
C PRO A 428 -19.13 15.27 8.14
N LEU A 429 -20.41 15.60 7.98
CA LEU A 429 -21.01 16.80 8.59
C LEU A 429 -20.80 16.80 10.10
N GLY A 430 -20.37 17.93 10.65
CA GLY A 430 -20.15 18.12 12.08
C GLY A 430 -18.85 17.50 12.62
N PHE A 431 -18.07 16.79 11.80
CA PHE A 431 -16.87 16.09 12.29
C PHE A 431 -15.79 17.06 12.78
N ARG A 432 -15.49 18.10 12.02
CA ARG A 432 -14.53 19.16 12.41
C ARG A 432 -15.04 19.96 13.62
N GLU A 433 -16.30 20.30 13.61
CA GLU A 433 -16.98 21.05 14.65
C GLU A 433 -16.95 20.31 15.98
N ALA A 434 -17.12 18.98 15.97
CA ALA A 434 -17.07 18.15 17.17
C ALA A 434 -15.72 18.22 17.89
N PHE A 435 -14.61 18.35 17.15
CA PHE A 435 -13.28 18.62 17.75
C PHE A 435 -13.14 20.06 18.22
N ALA A 436 -13.66 21.03 17.46
CA ALA A 436 -13.58 22.46 17.83
C ALA A 436 -14.38 22.78 19.10
N GLU A 437 -15.40 21.99 19.43
CA GLU A 437 -16.21 22.14 20.64
C GLU A 437 -15.57 21.54 21.91
N GLN A 438 -14.41 20.86 21.79
CA GLN A 438 -13.74 20.28 22.94
C GLN A 438 -13.00 21.34 23.75
N LEU A 439 -13.22 21.37 25.06
CA LEU A 439 -12.66 22.37 25.98
C LEU A 439 -11.13 22.22 26.16
N ASP A 440 -10.62 21.02 25.96
CA ASP A 440 -9.21 20.69 26.15
C ASP A 440 -8.41 20.80 24.83
N LEU A 441 -9.07 21.09 23.71
CA LEU A 441 -8.44 21.23 22.40
C LEU A 441 -8.40 22.69 21.97
N ARG A 442 -7.24 23.11 21.51
CA ARG A 442 -7.01 24.44 20.96
C ARG A 442 -6.70 24.33 19.47
N ASN A 443 -7.44 25.07 18.64
CA ASN A 443 -7.10 25.16 17.22
C ASN A 443 -5.77 25.92 17.07
N VAL A 444 -4.82 25.32 16.37
CA VAL A 444 -3.51 25.90 16.08
C VAL A 444 -3.50 26.36 14.62
N TYR A 445 -2.94 27.55 14.37
CA TYR A 445 -2.78 28.03 13.01
C TYR A 445 -1.87 27.10 12.22
N GLY A 446 -2.33 26.68 11.05
CA GLY A 446 -1.62 25.79 10.14
C GLY A 446 -1.89 26.14 8.67
N PRO A 447 -1.28 25.43 7.72
CA PRO A 447 -1.54 25.60 6.30
C PRO A 447 -3.00 25.22 5.97
N SER A 448 -3.53 25.76 4.88
CA SER A 448 -4.88 25.45 4.39
C SER A 448 -5.08 23.96 4.02
N SER A 449 -3.99 23.20 3.92
CA SER A 449 -4.01 21.76 3.62
C SER A 449 -4.46 20.87 4.78
N MET A 450 -4.48 21.38 6.01
CA MET A 450 -4.83 20.62 7.21
C MET A 450 -5.41 21.49 8.31
N VAL A 451 -6.20 20.90 9.20
CA VAL A 451 -6.64 21.50 10.47
C VAL A 451 -5.87 20.84 11.60
N ILE A 452 -5.35 21.64 12.53
CA ILE A 452 -4.53 21.16 13.65
C ILE A 452 -5.19 21.59 14.95
N PHE A 453 -5.39 20.63 15.86
CA PHE A 453 -5.78 20.86 17.24
C PHE A 453 -4.67 20.44 18.18
N GLU A 454 -4.32 21.28 19.14
CA GLU A 454 -3.39 20.95 20.22
C GLU A 454 -4.17 20.58 21.48
N ASN A 455 -3.81 19.45 22.08
CA ASN A 455 -4.35 19.02 23.36
C ASN A 455 -3.62 19.71 24.51
N SER A 456 -4.31 20.60 25.22
CA SER A 456 -3.74 21.35 26.36
C SER A 456 -3.47 20.48 27.59
N GLN A 457 -4.02 19.28 27.64
CA GLN A 457 -3.92 18.35 28.78
C GLN A 457 -3.04 17.12 28.49
N TRP A 458 -2.25 17.12 27.41
CA TRP A 458 -1.43 15.98 27.04
C TRP A 458 -0.36 15.64 28.10
N ILE A 459 0.02 14.39 28.17
CA ILE A 459 1.10 13.87 28.99
C ILE A 459 2.21 13.39 28.04
N PRO A 460 3.52 13.63 28.32
CA PRO A 460 4.61 13.05 27.55
C PRO A 460 4.49 11.53 27.48
N LEU A 461 4.95 10.95 26.37
CA LEU A 461 4.88 9.49 26.10
C LEU A 461 5.53 8.69 27.24
N ALA A 462 6.62 9.21 27.80
CA ALA A 462 7.19 8.79 29.07
C ALA A 462 7.37 10.00 29.96
N GLY A 463 6.70 10.04 31.11
CA GLY A 463 6.71 11.22 31.96
C GLY A 463 6.43 10.92 33.43
N MET A 464 7.08 11.68 34.30
CA MET A 464 6.76 11.67 35.73
C MET A 464 5.46 12.44 35.94
N LEU A 465 4.46 11.77 36.50
CA LEU A 465 3.17 12.40 36.78
C LEU A 465 3.28 13.40 37.92
N SER A 466 2.49 14.46 37.85
CA SER A 466 2.23 15.33 39.02
C SER A 466 1.60 14.51 40.15
N THR A 467 1.70 14.97 41.39
CA THR A 467 1.14 14.25 42.55
C THR A 467 -0.37 13.95 42.39
N VAL A 468 -1.12 14.90 41.85
CA VAL A 468 -2.55 14.75 41.61
C VAL A 468 -2.83 13.71 40.52
N ALA A 469 -2.14 13.80 39.38
CA ALA A 469 -2.28 12.85 38.29
C ALA A 469 -1.80 11.44 38.69
N ALA A 470 -0.75 11.34 39.50
CA ALA A 470 -0.24 10.08 40.03
C ALA A 470 -1.27 9.37 40.92
N GLN A 471 -1.94 10.09 41.81
CA GLN A 471 -2.99 9.53 42.66
C GLN A 471 -4.16 9.02 41.81
N GLN A 472 -4.61 9.80 40.86
CA GLN A 472 -5.75 9.46 40.00
C GLN A 472 -5.43 8.37 38.97
N SER A 473 -4.15 8.18 38.64
CA SER A 473 -3.74 7.16 37.65
C SER A 473 -4.03 5.73 38.07
N SER A 474 -4.19 5.49 39.39
CA SER A 474 -4.61 4.20 39.95
C SER A 474 -6.10 3.97 39.86
N GLU A 475 -6.89 5.04 39.68
CA GLU A 475 -8.33 4.95 39.49
C GLU A 475 -8.62 4.71 38.00
N GLY A 476 -9.20 3.60 37.65
CA GLY A 476 -9.57 3.28 36.26
C GLY A 476 -10.78 4.07 35.81
N GLY A 477 -10.84 4.36 34.49
CA GLY A 477 -12.03 4.81 33.81
C GLY A 477 -12.06 6.27 33.35
N SER A 478 -12.89 6.52 32.35
CA SER A 478 -13.03 7.82 31.69
C SER A 478 -13.52 8.95 32.60
N ASN A 479 -14.32 8.63 33.60
CA ASN A 479 -14.87 9.64 34.53
C ASN A 479 -13.77 10.24 35.41
N ALA A 480 -12.83 9.46 35.90
CA ALA A 480 -11.69 9.94 36.66
C ALA A 480 -10.79 10.83 35.80
N LEU A 481 -10.50 10.43 34.56
CA LEU A 481 -9.72 11.20 33.59
C LEU A 481 -10.34 12.56 33.28
N VAL A 482 -11.64 12.60 33.00
CA VAL A 482 -12.36 13.85 32.67
C VAL A 482 -12.31 14.85 33.83
N ALA A 483 -12.29 14.37 35.06
CA ALA A 483 -12.22 15.21 36.25
C ALA A 483 -10.81 15.69 36.64
N THR A 484 -9.76 14.98 36.19
CA THR A 484 -8.37 15.18 36.61
C THR A 484 -7.67 16.23 35.74
N GLU A 485 -6.89 17.10 36.35
CA GLU A 485 -5.94 17.98 35.69
C GLU A 485 -4.63 17.19 35.48
N LEU A 486 -4.21 17.07 34.21
CA LEU A 486 -3.07 16.24 33.82
C LEU A 486 -1.81 17.06 33.51
N THR A 487 -1.91 18.38 33.58
CA THR A 487 -0.80 19.30 33.37
C THR A 487 0.27 19.15 34.48
N GLY A 488 1.52 19.54 34.18
CA GLY A 488 2.63 19.50 35.14
C GLY A 488 3.37 18.18 35.22
N SER A 489 3.12 17.26 34.30
CA SER A 489 3.96 16.07 34.11
C SER A 489 5.32 16.46 33.49
N ILE A 490 6.41 15.84 33.98
CA ILE A 490 7.79 16.13 33.54
C ILE A 490 8.24 15.01 32.60
N ALA A 491 8.66 15.37 31.40
CA ALA A 491 9.18 14.41 30.43
C ALA A 491 10.47 13.73 30.94
N VAL A 492 10.55 12.42 30.80
CA VAL A 492 11.73 11.61 31.08
C VAL A 492 11.84 10.51 30.01
N LEU A 493 12.97 9.82 29.95
CA LEU A 493 13.21 8.74 28.99
C LEU A 493 12.92 9.17 27.56
N ASN A 494 13.31 10.39 27.18
CA ASN A 494 13.11 10.91 25.83
C ASN A 494 13.84 10.03 24.80
N GLY A 495 13.22 9.79 23.65
CA GLY A 495 13.69 8.84 22.66
C GLY A 495 13.24 7.40 22.92
N THR A 496 12.24 7.20 23.79
CA THR A 496 11.61 5.90 24.02
C THR A 496 10.95 5.41 22.72
N THR A 497 11.32 4.21 22.31
CA THR A 497 10.74 3.52 21.14
C THR A 497 9.71 2.50 21.58
N SER A 498 9.06 1.84 20.63
CA SER A 498 8.15 0.71 20.89
C SER A 498 8.87 -0.55 21.44
N TRP A 499 10.19 -0.50 21.64
CA TRP A 499 10.99 -1.65 22.09
C TRP A 499 11.87 -1.37 23.33
N ASP A 500 12.42 -0.18 23.44
CA ASP A 500 13.38 0.23 24.44
C ASP A 500 13.38 1.74 24.68
N SER A 501 14.07 2.17 25.72
CA SER A 501 14.40 3.58 25.94
C SER A 501 15.90 3.73 26.15
N PRO A 502 16.48 4.92 25.89
CA PRO A 502 17.82 5.23 26.35
C PRO A 502 17.85 5.23 27.89
N SER A 503 19.03 4.89 28.45
CA SER A 503 19.25 5.00 29.89
C SER A 503 19.29 6.46 30.33
N GLN A 504 18.45 6.82 31.29
CA GLN A 504 18.35 8.20 31.82
C GLN A 504 18.14 8.19 33.34
N GLU A 505 18.70 9.17 34.03
CA GLU A 505 18.40 9.39 35.43
C GLU A 505 17.01 9.96 35.62
N ILE A 506 16.18 9.31 36.43
CA ILE A 506 14.81 9.74 36.71
C ILE A 506 14.60 9.99 38.21
N PRO A 507 13.73 10.95 38.59
CA PRO A 507 13.41 11.22 39.97
C PRO A 507 12.53 10.14 40.60
N ALA A 508 12.38 10.21 41.91
CA ALA A 508 11.38 9.43 42.65
C ALA A 508 9.96 9.87 42.31
N GLY A 509 9.02 8.92 42.21
CA GLY A 509 7.62 9.19 41.96
C GLY A 509 6.95 8.12 41.10
N ARG A 510 5.95 8.51 40.30
CA ARG A 510 5.25 7.62 39.41
C ARG A 510 5.59 7.96 37.95
N LEU A 511 6.29 7.04 37.31
CA LEU A 511 6.60 7.12 35.88
C LEU A 511 5.41 6.59 35.08
N HIS A 512 4.79 7.45 34.29
CA HIS A 512 3.79 7.09 33.29
C HIS A 512 4.44 6.75 31.96
N VAL A 513 3.93 5.72 31.28
CA VAL A 513 4.34 5.33 29.95
C VAL A 513 3.10 5.12 29.09
N GLY A 514 2.97 5.90 28.03
CA GLY A 514 1.78 5.97 27.16
C GLY A 514 1.62 4.81 26.18
N PHE A 515 2.26 3.66 26.44
CA PHE A 515 2.00 2.43 25.72
C PHE A 515 0.87 1.62 26.38
N PRO A 516 0.07 0.87 25.61
CA PRO A 516 -0.91 -0.05 26.16
C PRO A 516 -0.32 -0.98 27.20
N PHE A 517 -1.09 -1.33 28.23
CA PHE A 517 -0.63 -2.18 29.30
C PHE A 517 -0.21 -3.57 28.79
N ASP A 518 1.06 -3.90 28.98
CA ASP A 518 1.61 -5.22 28.68
C ASP A 518 2.66 -5.60 29.74
N SER A 519 2.46 -6.72 30.39
CA SER A 519 3.37 -7.24 31.44
C SER A 519 4.77 -7.59 30.94
N ARG A 520 5.00 -7.61 29.65
CA ARG A 520 6.30 -7.85 29.01
C ARG A 520 7.21 -6.62 29.01
N TRP A 521 6.67 -5.44 29.26
CA TRP A 521 7.47 -4.26 29.53
C TRP A 521 8.12 -4.34 30.89
N THR A 522 9.39 -4.02 30.97
CA THR A 522 10.16 -4.04 32.21
C THR A 522 10.96 -2.76 32.32
N LEU A 523 10.79 -2.04 33.42
CA LEU A 523 11.63 -0.92 33.79
C LEU A 523 12.77 -1.42 34.68
N SER A 524 14.01 -1.14 34.31
CA SER A 524 15.17 -1.39 35.15
C SER A 524 15.58 -0.05 35.79
N ILE A 525 15.68 0.00 37.12
CA ILE A 525 16.19 1.18 37.87
C ILE A 525 17.41 0.73 38.65
N ASN A 526 18.57 1.31 38.37
CA ASN A 526 19.85 0.93 38.97
C ASN A 526 20.15 -0.58 38.90
N GLY A 527 19.62 -1.26 37.83
CA GLY A 527 19.74 -2.71 37.63
C GLY A 527 18.64 -3.56 38.29
N GLU A 528 17.78 -2.97 39.10
CA GLU A 528 16.64 -3.66 39.69
C GLU A 528 15.42 -3.56 38.77
N SER A 529 14.72 -4.69 38.55
CA SER A 529 13.57 -4.78 37.65
C SER A 529 12.26 -4.40 38.36
N VAL A 530 11.56 -3.42 37.84
CA VAL A 530 10.24 -2.98 38.30
C VAL A 530 9.17 -3.43 37.29
N LYS A 531 8.05 -4.00 37.78
CA LYS A 531 6.93 -4.46 36.94
C LYS A 531 5.96 -3.33 36.64
N PRO A 532 5.35 -3.33 35.45
CA PRO A 532 4.33 -2.37 35.10
C PRO A 532 3.04 -2.60 35.90
N GLN A 533 2.36 -1.52 36.19
CA GLN A 533 1.01 -1.49 36.72
C GLN A 533 0.09 -0.73 35.76
N ALA A 534 -1.21 -1.06 35.75
CA ALA A 534 -2.15 -0.37 34.91
C ALA A 534 -2.31 1.09 35.34
N SER A 535 -2.26 2.01 34.39
CA SER A 535 -2.43 3.44 34.58
C SER A 535 -3.65 3.90 33.80
N PHE A 536 -4.55 4.64 34.46
CA PHE A 536 -5.80 5.11 33.86
C PHE A 536 -6.65 4.01 33.19
N GLY A 537 -6.43 2.76 33.58
CA GLY A 537 -7.14 1.58 33.07
C GLY A 537 -6.66 1.03 31.71
N THR A 538 -5.80 1.73 30.97
CA THR A 538 -5.44 1.35 29.59
C THR A 538 -3.96 1.32 29.28
N VAL A 539 -3.16 2.14 29.94
CA VAL A 539 -1.73 2.28 29.74
C VAL A 539 -0.95 1.84 30.99
N MET A 540 0.32 2.10 31.09
CA MET A 540 1.12 1.62 32.23
C MET A 540 1.79 2.72 33.00
N HIS A 541 2.08 2.40 34.27
CA HIS A 541 2.98 3.19 35.12
C HIS A 541 3.90 2.29 35.93
N TYR A 542 4.95 2.91 36.46
CA TYR A 542 5.92 2.29 37.34
C TYR A 542 6.15 3.15 38.57
N GLU A 543 6.24 2.53 39.74
CA GLU A 543 6.67 3.20 40.96
C GLU A 543 8.21 3.23 40.98
N THR A 544 8.81 4.42 40.93
CA THR A 544 10.27 4.55 40.79
C THR A 544 11.02 4.59 42.13
N GLY A 545 10.31 4.47 43.25
CA GLY A 545 10.93 4.46 44.58
C GLY A 545 11.78 5.69 44.83
N ASN A 546 13.09 5.51 45.00
CA ASN A 546 14.03 6.62 45.22
C ASN A 546 14.56 7.25 43.92
N GLY A 547 14.11 6.80 42.75
CA GLY A 547 14.67 7.21 41.48
C GLY A 547 16.05 6.56 41.19
N GLY A 548 16.68 7.03 40.11
CA GLY A 548 17.99 6.53 39.67
C GLY A 548 18.08 6.38 38.16
N VAL A 549 19.13 5.67 37.70
CA VAL A 549 19.31 5.40 36.26
C VAL A 549 18.31 4.35 35.82
N ALA A 550 17.40 4.76 34.95
CA ALA A 550 16.29 3.94 34.46
C ALA A 550 16.43 3.63 32.98
N GLU A 551 16.00 2.43 32.61
CA GLU A 551 15.92 1.94 31.22
C GLU A 551 14.67 1.10 31.07
N LEU A 552 13.89 1.37 30.03
CA LEU A 552 12.67 0.64 29.70
C LEU A 552 12.96 -0.34 28.56
N GLN A 553 12.58 -1.61 28.74
CA GLN A 553 12.78 -2.65 27.74
C GLN A 553 11.55 -3.53 27.56
N TYR A 554 11.22 -3.85 26.31
CA TYR A 554 10.18 -4.82 25.98
C TYR A 554 10.76 -6.21 25.80
N ARG A 555 10.30 -7.18 26.58
CA ARG A 555 10.74 -8.56 26.50
C ARG A 555 9.94 -9.32 25.46
N ASN A 556 10.58 -9.60 24.33
CA ASN A 556 9.96 -10.40 23.29
C ASN A 556 9.67 -11.83 23.79
N PRO A 557 8.47 -12.39 23.50
CA PRO A 557 8.17 -13.76 23.87
C PRO A 557 9.03 -14.75 23.07
N LEU A 558 9.39 -15.88 23.68
CA LEU A 558 10.20 -16.93 23.04
C LEU A 558 9.58 -17.43 21.72
N SER A 559 8.26 -17.46 21.66
CA SER A 559 7.51 -17.83 20.46
C SER A 559 7.86 -16.97 19.24
N ARG A 560 8.18 -15.68 19.42
CA ARG A 560 8.60 -14.79 18.32
C ARG A 560 9.91 -15.29 17.70
N TYR A 561 10.89 -15.64 18.52
CA TYR A 561 12.18 -16.15 18.01
C TYR A 561 12.01 -17.48 17.28
N ILE A 562 11.14 -18.37 17.78
CA ILE A 562 10.81 -19.63 17.11
C ILE A 562 10.16 -19.36 15.73
N TRP A 563 9.21 -18.44 15.66
CA TRP A 563 8.58 -18.08 14.38
C TRP A 563 9.56 -17.46 13.40
N VAL A 564 10.43 -16.55 13.85
CA VAL A 564 11.47 -15.95 12.98
C VAL A 564 12.42 -17.02 12.46
N LEU A 565 12.83 -17.97 13.31
CA LEU A 565 13.69 -19.09 12.90
C LEU A 565 12.99 -19.96 11.84
N LEU A 566 11.71 -20.32 12.06
CA LEU A 566 10.93 -21.12 11.13
C LEU A 566 10.76 -20.40 9.78
N GLN A 567 10.43 -19.10 9.80
CA GLN A 567 10.31 -18.29 8.59
C GLN A 567 11.65 -18.23 7.83
N THR A 568 12.75 -18.00 8.54
CA THR A 568 14.09 -17.96 7.94
C THR A 568 14.42 -19.31 7.27
N LEU A 569 14.16 -20.42 7.96
CA LEU A 569 14.37 -21.76 7.42
C LEU A 569 13.51 -22.00 6.16
N LEU A 570 12.23 -21.64 6.20
CA LEU A 570 11.33 -21.76 5.04
C LEU A 570 11.80 -20.91 3.86
N CYS A 571 12.20 -19.65 4.11
CA CYS A 571 12.76 -18.79 3.07
C CYS A 571 14.02 -19.39 2.43
N VAL A 572 14.90 -19.95 3.25
CA VAL A 572 16.11 -20.64 2.77
C VAL A 572 15.75 -21.87 1.94
N LEU A 573 14.82 -22.71 2.38
CA LEU A 573 14.38 -23.90 1.65
C LEU A 573 13.77 -23.53 0.28
N VAL A 574 12.91 -22.51 0.24
CA VAL A 574 12.35 -22.01 -1.02
C VAL A 574 13.44 -21.40 -1.91
N GLY A 575 14.39 -20.67 -1.32
CA GLY A 575 15.56 -20.11 -2.02
C GLY A 575 16.44 -21.20 -2.65
N LEU A 576 16.70 -22.29 -1.94
CA LEU A 576 17.42 -23.45 -2.46
C LEU A 576 16.67 -24.09 -3.64
N GLY A 577 15.33 -24.14 -3.60
CA GLY A 577 14.51 -24.56 -4.73
C GLY A 577 14.68 -23.69 -5.98
N VAL A 578 15.00 -22.41 -5.82
CA VAL A 578 15.33 -21.49 -6.94
C VAL A 578 16.72 -21.77 -7.50
N LEU A 579 17.69 -22.13 -6.64
CA LEU A 579 19.11 -22.30 -6.99
C LEU A 579 19.46 -23.71 -7.52
N GLN A 580 18.53 -24.67 -7.53
CA GLN A 580 18.80 -26.01 -8.08
C GLN A 580 19.41 -25.89 -9.49
N PRO A 581 20.52 -26.59 -9.78
CA PRO A 581 21.17 -26.54 -11.07
C PRO A 581 20.23 -27.01 -12.20
N LYS A 582 20.53 -26.57 -13.43
CA LYS A 582 19.74 -26.91 -14.63
C LYS A 582 19.91 -28.37 -15.01
#